data_99a8920ba90177217cfcd83f8d9bbaf1
#
_entry.id   99a8920ba90177217cfcd83f8d9bbaf1
#
_cell.length_a   1.000
_cell.length_b   1.000
_cell.length_c   1.000
_cell.angle_alpha   90.00
_cell.angle_beta   90.00
_cell.angle_gamma   90.00
#
_symmetry.space_group_name_H-M   'P 1'
#
loop_
_entity.id
_entity.type
_entity.pdbx_description
1 polymer ?
#
loop_
_entity_poly.entity_id
_entity_poly.type
_entity_poly.pdbx_seq_one_letter_code
_entity_poly.pdbx_strand_id
1 'polypeptide(L)'
;MAFTETKKFLTIAGDKIFGCYRLTGDGADTTWTAPVTALEAAWFQRIDDTETDEKMSTSGAVVTFSTAPANTKYVDVFFVGY
;
A
#
# COMPACT_ATOMS: atom_id res chain seq x y z
N MET A 1 -13.26 -7.16 3.85
CA MET A 1 -13.38 -6.42 2.61
C MET A 1 -12.03 -5.96 2.13
N ALA A 2 -11.83 -5.91 0.82
CA ALA A 2 -10.56 -5.49 0.27
C ALA A 2 -10.57 -3.99 -0.03
N PHE A 3 -9.39 -3.38 -0.02
CA PHE A 3 -9.25 -2.01 -0.51
C PHE A 3 -9.71 -1.91 -1.95
N THR A 4 -10.25 -0.78 -2.34
CA THR A 4 -10.41 -0.41 -3.74
C THR A 4 -9.05 0.08 -4.22
N GLU A 5 -8.52 -0.55 -5.26
CA GLU A 5 -7.16 -0.30 -5.73
C GLU A 5 -7.19 0.48 -7.04
N THR A 6 -6.32 1.45 -7.14
CA THR A 6 -6.07 2.16 -8.40
C THR A 6 -4.56 2.12 -8.65
N LYS A 7 -4.15 1.45 -9.72
CA LYS A 7 -2.74 1.39 -10.07
C LYS A 7 -2.29 2.74 -10.62
N LYS A 8 -1.34 3.37 -9.96
CA LYS A 8 -0.76 4.63 -10.43
C LYS A 8 0.35 4.37 -11.44
N PHE A 9 1.24 3.44 -11.12
CA PHE A 9 2.24 2.95 -12.08
C PHE A 9 2.82 1.64 -11.58
N LEU A 10 3.37 0.89 -12.50
CA LEU A 10 4.10 -0.33 -12.20
C LEU A 10 5.18 -0.47 -13.26
N THR A 11 6.42 -0.60 -12.85
CA THR A 11 7.54 -0.67 -13.78
C THR A 11 8.55 -1.69 -13.29
N ILE A 12 9.40 -2.13 -14.21
CA ILE A 12 10.49 -3.05 -13.91
C ILE A 12 11.79 -2.26 -13.96
N ALA A 13 12.56 -2.36 -12.88
CA ALA A 13 13.85 -1.70 -12.75
C ALA A 13 14.91 -2.78 -12.52
N GLY A 14 15.53 -3.24 -13.60
CA GLY A 14 16.44 -4.36 -13.53
C GLY A 14 15.68 -5.66 -13.24
N ASP A 15 16.02 -6.31 -12.14
CA ASP A 15 15.32 -7.51 -11.68
C ASP A 15 14.28 -7.23 -10.61
N LYS A 16 13.93 -5.95 -10.42
CA LYS A 16 12.97 -5.52 -9.39
C LYS A 16 11.73 -4.94 -10.02
N ILE A 17 10.63 -5.00 -9.28
CA ILE A 17 9.37 -4.38 -9.64
C ILE A 17 9.17 -3.19 -8.70
N PHE A 18 8.92 -2.01 -9.28
CA PHE A 18 8.68 -0.79 -8.54
C PHE A 18 7.32 -0.25 -8.92
N GLY A 19 6.50 0.05 -7.95
CA GLY A 19 5.15 0.49 -8.25
C GLY A 19 4.54 1.37 -7.19
N CYS A 20 3.40 1.95 -7.54
CA CYS A 20 2.58 2.76 -6.65
C CYS A 20 1.12 2.45 -6.91
N TYR A 21 0.40 2.12 -5.85
CA TYR A 21 -1.04 1.90 -5.89
C TYR A 21 -1.71 2.86 -4.93
N ARG A 22 -2.81 3.45 -5.39
CA ARG A 22 -3.69 4.22 -4.52
C ARG A 22 -4.76 3.30 -3.96
N LEU A 23 -4.81 3.21 -2.65
CA LEU A 23 -5.79 2.40 -1.95
C LEU A 23 -6.84 3.31 -1.33
N THR A 24 -8.11 3.01 -1.61
CA THR A 24 -9.21 3.73 -0.99
C THR A 24 -9.68 2.93 0.21
N GLY A 25 -9.65 3.54 1.38
CA GLY A 25 -10.01 2.88 2.62
C GLY A 25 -11.50 2.66 2.75
N ASP A 26 -11.86 1.66 3.56
CA ASP A 26 -13.25 1.40 3.93
C ASP A 26 -13.47 1.57 5.44
N GLY A 27 -12.45 2.08 6.15
CA GLY A 27 -12.50 2.29 7.59
C GLY A 27 -12.15 1.05 8.41
N ALA A 28 -11.93 -0.09 7.78
CA ALA A 28 -11.71 -1.34 8.50
C ALA A 28 -10.49 -2.12 8.02
N ASP A 29 -10.22 -2.13 6.71
CA ASP A 29 -9.13 -2.94 6.16
C ASP A 29 -7.78 -2.34 6.50
N THR A 30 -6.86 -3.19 6.94
CA THR A 30 -5.50 -2.80 7.29
C THR A 30 -4.44 -3.52 6.46
N THR A 31 -4.81 -4.49 5.63
CA THR A 31 -3.84 -5.28 4.87
C THR A 31 -4.08 -5.15 3.38
N TRP A 32 -2.99 -5.16 2.63
CA TRP A 32 -3.03 -5.12 1.17
C TRP A 32 -1.92 -6.00 0.62
N THR A 33 -2.24 -6.81 -0.38
CA THR A 33 -1.26 -7.67 -1.03
C THR A 33 -0.75 -7.01 -2.29
N ALA A 34 0.54 -6.74 -2.33
CA ALA A 34 1.18 -6.13 -3.50
C ALA A 34 1.30 -7.16 -4.64
N PRO A 35 1.33 -6.71 -5.90
CA PRO A 35 1.45 -7.61 -7.06
C PRO A 35 2.90 -8.04 -7.30
N VAL A 36 3.52 -8.60 -6.28
CA VAL A 36 4.91 -9.11 -6.32
C VAL A 36 4.95 -10.41 -5.56
N THR A 37 6.02 -11.17 -5.74
CA THR A 37 6.23 -12.40 -4.96
C THR A 37 6.65 -12.06 -3.53
N ALA A 38 7.54 -11.08 -3.39
CA ALA A 38 7.99 -10.65 -2.08
C ALA A 38 8.38 -9.17 -2.14
N LEU A 39 8.11 -8.46 -1.06
CA LEU A 39 8.47 -7.05 -0.91
C LEU A 39 9.87 -6.92 -0.32
N GLU A 40 10.66 -6.01 -0.86
CA GLU A 40 11.95 -5.65 -0.28
C GLU A 40 11.85 -4.34 0.49
N ALA A 41 11.02 -3.42 0.02
CA ALA A 41 10.77 -2.15 0.70
C ALA A 41 9.39 -1.66 0.33
N ALA A 42 8.76 -0.96 1.25
CA ALA A 42 7.47 -0.32 0.99
C ALA A 42 7.33 0.88 1.89
N TRP A 43 6.63 1.89 1.40
CA TRP A 43 6.30 3.07 2.19
C TRP A 43 4.98 3.62 1.67
N PHE A 44 4.37 4.52 2.44
CA PHE A 44 3.08 5.05 2.07
C PHE A 44 2.97 6.52 2.45
N GLN A 45 2.02 7.18 1.80
CA GLN A 45 1.66 8.55 2.11
C GLN A 45 0.14 8.66 2.14
N ARG A 46 -0.40 9.20 3.21
CA ARG A 46 -1.83 9.51 3.27
C ARG A 46 -2.09 10.80 2.52
N ILE A 47 -3.15 10.81 1.74
CA ILE A 47 -3.42 11.91 0.82
C ILE A 47 -4.41 12.90 1.44
N ASP A 48 -5.54 12.40 1.94
CA ASP A 48 -6.59 13.27 2.46
C ASP A 48 -7.13 12.78 3.81
N ASP A 49 -6.43 11.83 4.42
CA ASP A 49 -6.78 11.31 5.73
C ASP A 49 -6.01 12.12 6.78
N THR A 50 -6.68 12.48 7.88
CA THR A 50 -6.04 13.21 8.96
C THR A 50 -5.38 12.30 10.00
N GLU A 51 -5.40 11.01 9.77
CA GLU A 51 -4.77 10.04 10.66
C GLU A 51 -3.27 10.25 10.69
N THR A 52 -2.69 10.27 11.88
CA THR A 52 -1.25 10.55 12.05
C THR A 52 -0.44 9.32 12.49
N ASP A 53 -1.08 8.20 12.74
CA ASP A 53 -0.36 6.97 13.12
C ASP A 53 0.14 6.29 11.85
N GLU A 54 1.40 6.55 11.52
CA GLU A 54 1.95 6.21 10.22
C GLU A 54 2.91 5.03 10.29
N LYS A 55 2.48 3.95 10.90
CA LYS A 55 3.27 2.73 10.96
C LYS A 55 2.76 1.72 9.96
N MET A 56 3.69 0.99 9.39
CA MET A 56 3.39 -0.03 8.40
C MET A 56 4.41 -1.15 8.53
N SER A 57 3.96 -2.37 8.40
CA SER A 57 4.84 -3.54 8.38
C SER A 57 4.59 -4.35 7.11
N THR A 58 5.56 -5.17 6.75
CA THR A 58 5.44 -6.03 5.57
C THR A 58 5.78 -7.46 5.94
N SER A 59 5.13 -8.39 5.27
CA SER A 59 5.43 -9.82 5.40
C SER A 59 5.15 -10.47 4.05
N GLY A 60 6.19 -11.01 3.40
CA GLY A 60 6.07 -11.51 2.04
C GLY A 60 5.64 -10.39 1.11
N ALA A 61 4.48 -10.52 0.48
CA ALA A 61 3.93 -9.49 -0.39
C ALA A 61 2.82 -8.67 0.29
N VAL A 62 2.59 -8.89 1.58
CA VAL A 62 1.49 -8.26 2.30
C VAL A 62 1.98 -7.03 3.07
N VAL A 63 1.27 -5.93 2.91
CA VAL A 63 1.49 -4.68 3.65
C VAL A 63 0.38 -4.58 4.70
N THR A 64 0.77 -4.27 5.94
CA THR A 64 -0.17 -4.10 7.04
C THR A 64 0.00 -2.71 7.63
N PHE A 65 -1.09 -1.94 7.65
CA PHE A 65 -1.11 -0.62 8.27
C PHE A 65 -1.49 -0.76 9.74
N SER A 66 -0.87 0.06 10.60
CA SER A 66 -1.22 0.08 12.02
C SER A 66 -2.61 0.65 12.26
N THR A 67 -3.04 1.59 11.40
CA THR A 67 -4.36 2.19 11.47
C THR A 67 -5.02 2.08 10.12
N ALA A 68 -6.25 1.56 10.07
CA ALA A 68 -6.99 1.43 8.83
C ALA A 68 -7.22 2.80 8.21
N PRO A 69 -6.99 2.98 6.91
CA PRO A 69 -7.39 4.20 6.22
C PRO A 69 -8.89 4.43 6.39
N ALA A 70 -9.26 5.67 6.63
CA ALA A 70 -10.66 6.02 6.85
C ALA A 70 -11.49 5.78 5.60
N ASN A 71 -12.79 5.58 5.78
CA ASN A 71 -13.70 5.33 4.67
C ASN A 71 -13.63 6.46 3.64
N THR A 72 -13.48 6.13 2.38
CA THR A 72 -13.35 7.02 1.22
C THR A 72 -12.07 7.86 1.20
N LYS A 73 -11.16 7.65 2.12
CA LYS A 73 -9.87 8.35 2.14
C LYS A 73 -8.81 7.52 1.43
N TYR A 74 -7.79 8.20 0.91
CA TYR A 74 -6.77 7.57 0.08
C TYR A 74 -5.45 7.43 0.81
N VAL A 75 -4.75 6.37 0.49
CA VAL A 75 -3.35 6.22 0.84
C VAL A 75 -2.62 5.69 -0.39
N ASP A 76 -1.50 6.32 -0.74
CA ASP A 76 -0.66 5.86 -1.84
C ASP A 76 0.45 5.00 -1.25
N VAL A 77 0.56 3.77 -1.72
CA VAL A 77 1.60 2.84 -1.29
C VAL A 77 2.60 2.69 -2.41
N PHE A 78 3.86 2.93 -2.08
CA PHE A 78 4.99 2.74 -2.97
C PHE A 78 5.74 1.49 -2.52
N PHE A 79 6.18 0.68 -3.45
CA PHE A 79 6.84 -0.57 -3.09
C PHE A 79 7.90 -0.95 -4.11
N VAL A 80 8.87 -1.72 -3.63
CA VAL A 80 9.89 -2.38 -4.45
C VAL A 80 9.90 -3.85 -4.04
N GLY A 81 9.87 -4.73 -5.03
CA GLY A 81 9.88 -6.16 -4.78
C GLY A 81 10.28 -6.95 -6.03
N TYR A 82 9.98 -8.23 -6.02
CA TYR A 82 10.30 -9.08 -7.17
C TYR A 82 9.27 -10.19 -7.40
#